data_e5a0a14b87537bb6cfd335690c84116f
#
_entry.id   e5a0a14b87537bb6cfd335690c84116f
#
_cell.length_a   1.000
_cell.length_b   1.000
_cell.length_c   1.000
_cell.angle_alpha   90.00
_cell.angle_beta   90.00
_cell.angle_gamma   90.00
#
_symmetry.space_group_name_H-M   'P 1'
#
loop_
_entity.id
_entity.type
_entity.pdbx_description
1 polymer ?
#
loop_
_entity_poly.entity_id
_entity_poly.type
_entity_poly.pdbx_seq_one_letter_code
_entity_poly.pdbx_strand_id
1 'polypeptide(L)'
;MQKFYQRLKENQKERARCAFLVLYFGVLAVLLFLARPLLDTTAADREWSIHFLFPCLLACIILTTVVSFCRFAAKPDQKPKPRYVGWKQPILMLANAAYLFATLEFVTNSQFREMKWYYALLNIGVIFVLSILVSLFLNSIRRAMIFMNIFYFCMSLVFYYVYLFRGEAFQLIDLYSIATAADVVGGYKFEITGEIVTSFITMMLVVRLWLQSREYRFARKTRNKILLRVAAAALTLGTYLAYMNLNWNAEFGVISDLWNPAKTYRQYGTTVGFTAVAKYMRLTPPDGYSKDEVTAIADTSEKETKTEDLRKDNADACQALCL
;
A
#
# COMPACT_ATOMS: atom_id res chain seq x y z
N MET A 1 8.55 -4.80 40.90
CA MET A 1 9.19 -3.49 40.78
C MET A 1 10.66 -3.53 41.21
N GLN A 2 11.05 -3.97 42.41
CA GLN A 2 12.46 -4.02 42.85
C GLN A 2 13.38 -4.85 41.95
N LYS A 3 12.98 -6.07 41.52
CA LYS A 3 13.75 -6.90 40.59
C LYS A 3 13.93 -6.23 39.18
N PHE A 4 13.01 -5.42 38.77
CA PHE A 4 13.10 -4.65 37.53
C PHE A 4 14.13 -3.52 37.67
N TYR A 5 14.08 -2.79 38.77
CA TYR A 5 15.02 -1.71 39.06
C TYR A 5 16.46 -2.21 39.20
N GLN A 6 16.67 -3.32 39.89
CA GLN A 6 17.99 -3.97 39.98
C GLN A 6 18.55 -4.40 38.61
N ARG A 7 17.72 -5.01 37.75
CA ARG A 7 18.12 -5.34 36.38
C ARG A 7 18.55 -4.13 35.54
N LEU A 8 17.84 -3.00 35.67
CA LEU A 8 18.23 -1.75 35.00
C LEU A 8 19.57 -1.21 35.53
N LYS A 9 19.81 -1.37 36.84
CA LYS A 9 21.05 -0.89 37.50
C LYS A 9 22.28 -1.71 37.07
N GLU A 10 22.12 -3.01 36.89
CA GLU A 10 23.23 -3.94 36.64
C GLU A 10 23.50 -4.13 35.12
N ASN A 11 22.54 -3.90 34.25
CA ASN A 11 22.66 -4.23 32.83
C ASN A 11 22.53 -3.00 31.90
N GLN A 12 23.66 -2.55 31.36
CA GLN A 12 23.71 -1.42 30.39
C GLN A 12 22.80 -1.60 29.19
N LYS A 13 22.65 -2.84 28.65
CA LYS A 13 21.77 -3.14 27.52
C LYS A 13 20.29 -2.94 27.87
N GLU A 14 19.88 -3.26 29.10
CA GLU A 14 18.49 -3.06 29.53
C GLU A 14 18.20 -1.56 29.75
N ARG A 15 19.18 -0.79 30.25
CA ARG A 15 19.08 0.69 30.30
C ARG A 15 18.90 1.30 28.94
N ALA A 16 19.73 0.91 27.95
CA ALA A 16 19.63 1.40 26.58
C ALA A 16 18.27 1.06 25.94
N ARG A 17 17.72 -0.12 26.21
CA ARG A 17 16.38 -0.50 25.73
C ARG A 17 15.26 0.30 26.39
N CYS A 18 15.36 0.56 27.69
CA CYS A 18 14.42 1.41 28.40
C CYS A 18 14.46 2.84 27.86
N ALA A 19 15.65 3.40 27.70
CA ALA A 19 15.87 4.74 27.13
C ALA A 19 15.30 4.82 25.68
N PHE A 20 15.53 3.80 24.88
CA PHE A 20 14.94 3.71 23.53
C PHE A 20 13.41 3.72 23.55
N LEU A 21 12.77 3.01 24.51
CA LEU A 21 11.31 3.02 24.63
C LEU A 21 10.78 4.40 25.00
N VAL A 22 11.43 5.06 25.98
CA VAL A 22 11.06 6.41 26.40
C VAL A 22 11.20 7.39 25.24
N LEU A 23 12.33 7.33 24.52
CA LEU A 23 12.57 8.19 23.36
C LEU A 23 11.54 7.93 22.25
N TYR A 24 11.29 6.67 21.94
CA TYR A 24 10.34 6.26 20.88
C TYR A 24 8.93 6.83 21.13
N PHE A 25 8.39 6.62 22.32
CA PHE A 25 7.05 7.12 22.63
C PHE A 25 7.02 8.63 22.88
N GLY A 26 8.13 9.19 23.40
CA GLY A 26 8.29 10.64 23.52
C GLY A 26 8.24 11.35 22.17
N VAL A 27 8.98 10.83 21.17
CA VAL A 27 8.96 11.37 19.81
C VAL A 27 7.57 11.27 19.20
N LEU A 28 6.87 10.13 19.37
CA LEU A 28 5.50 9.98 18.84
C LEU A 28 4.52 10.96 19.52
N ALA A 29 4.64 11.19 20.80
CA ALA A 29 3.81 12.16 21.51
C ALA A 29 4.07 13.59 21.03
N VAL A 30 5.35 13.98 20.87
CA VAL A 30 5.72 15.29 20.33
C VAL A 30 5.19 15.47 18.90
N LEU A 31 5.35 14.47 18.04
CA LEU A 31 4.80 14.49 16.69
C LEU A 31 3.28 14.68 16.69
N LEU A 32 2.56 13.99 17.59
CA LEU A 32 1.12 14.13 17.72
C LEU A 32 0.73 15.57 18.11
N PHE A 33 1.43 16.17 19.08
CA PHE A 33 1.15 17.54 19.52
C PHE A 33 1.47 18.58 18.43
N LEU A 34 2.58 18.42 17.71
CA LEU A 34 2.95 19.29 16.59
C LEU A 34 1.99 19.17 15.41
N ALA A 35 1.45 17.97 15.18
CA ALA A 35 0.49 17.72 14.09
C ALA A 35 -0.96 18.09 14.45
N ARG A 36 -1.24 18.57 15.65
CA ARG A 36 -2.60 18.90 16.08
C ARG A 36 -3.38 19.77 15.08
N PRO A 37 -2.84 20.89 14.54
CA PRO A 37 -3.58 21.70 13.57
C PRO A 37 -3.91 20.92 12.29
N LEU A 38 -3.03 20.03 11.82
CA LEU A 38 -3.29 19.17 10.66
C LEU A 38 -4.39 18.14 10.93
N LEU A 39 -4.46 17.62 12.16
CA LEU A 39 -5.49 16.66 12.58
C LEU A 39 -6.87 17.35 12.70
N ASP A 40 -6.88 18.59 13.17
CA ASP A 40 -8.11 19.37 13.30
C ASP A 40 -8.69 19.70 11.91
N THR A 41 -7.86 20.09 10.92
CA THR A 41 -8.30 20.30 9.53
C THR A 41 -8.80 19.01 8.89
N THR A 42 -8.10 17.90 9.03
CA THR A 42 -8.52 16.57 8.51
C THR A 42 -9.85 16.14 9.11
N ALA A 43 -10.07 16.37 10.40
CA ALA A 43 -11.33 16.04 11.05
C ALA A 43 -12.48 16.88 10.53
N ALA A 44 -12.26 18.17 10.26
CA ALA A 44 -13.24 19.08 9.69
C ALA A 44 -13.62 18.70 8.26
N ASP A 45 -12.63 18.43 7.40
CA ASP A 45 -12.83 18.06 5.99
C ASP A 45 -13.61 16.73 5.84
N ARG A 46 -13.54 15.86 6.83
CA ARG A 46 -14.25 14.58 6.84
C ARG A 46 -15.53 14.58 7.67
N GLU A 47 -16.01 15.74 8.09
CA GLU A 47 -17.20 15.89 8.93
C GLU A 47 -17.13 15.07 10.23
N TRP A 48 -15.92 14.83 10.73
CA TRP A 48 -15.75 14.16 12.01
C TRP A 48 -15.82 15.18 13.14
N SER A 49 -16.24 14.72 14.32
CA SER A 49 -16.13 15.54 15.52
C SER A 49 -14.64 15.92 15.71
N ILE A 50 -14.34 17.20 15.52
CA ILE A 50 -12.98 17.79 15.51
C ILE A 50 -12.16 17.36 16.72
N HIS A 51 -12.84 17.11 17.84
CA HIS A 51 -12.21 16.74 19.11
C HIS A 51 -11.90 15.24 19.25
N PHE A 52 -12.23 14.40 18.27
CA PHE A 52 -12.15 12.94 18.43
C PHE A 52 -10.81 12.34 17.98
N LEU A 53 -10.22 12.83 16.91
CA LEU A 53 -9.04 12.20 16.28
C LEU A 53 -7.80 12.32 17.17
N PHE A 54 -7.51 13.51 17.67
CA PHE A 54 -6.36 13.76 18.56
C PHE A 54 -6.42 12.95 19.85
N PRO A 55 -7.50 12.95 20.67
CA PRO A 55 -7.56 12.17 21.90
C PRO A 55 -7.52 10.66 21.64
N CYS A 56 -8.08 10.17 20.54
CA CYS A 56 -7.99 8.76 20.18
C CYS A 56 -6.54 8.33 19.89
N LEU A 57 -5.79 9.11 19.11
CA LEU A 57 -4.38 8.83 18.85
C LEU A 57 -3.55 8.92 20.14
N LEU A 58 -3.80 9.90 20.98
CA LEU A 58 -3.15 10.04 22.28
C LEU A 58 -3.43 8.80 23.17
N ALA A 59 -4.68 8.37 23.26
CA ALA A 59 -5.06 7.17 23.99
C ALA A 59 -4.36 5.91 23.43
N CYS A 60 -4.26 5.76 22.10
CA CYS A 60 -3.52 4.67 21.48
C CYS A 60 -2.03 4.69 21.82
N ILE A 61 -1.39 5.87 21.83
CA ILE A 61 0.01 6.03 22.26
C ILE A 61 0.16 5.62 23.72
N ILE A 62 -0.68 6.13 24.61
CA ILE A 62 -0.63 5.82 26.05
C ILE A 62 -0.81 4.31 26.28
N LEU A 63 -1.85 3.71 25.68
CA LEU A 63 -2.13 2.28 25.81
C LEU A 63 -0.96 1.42 25.32
N THR A 64 -0.42 1.74 24.13
CA THR A 64 0.72 1.01 23.57
C THR A 64 1.99 1.19 24.40
N THR A 65 2.19 2.37 25.00
CA THR A 65 3.27 2.65 25.93
C THR A 65 3.16 1.76 27.17
N VAL A 66 2.00 1.76 27.82
CA VAL A 66 1.73 0.92 29.01
C VAL A 66 1.98 -0.55 28.70
N VAL A 67 1.39 -1.08 27.62
CA VAL A 67 1.60 -2.47 27.18
C VAL A 67 3.09 -2.77 26.93
N SER A 68 3.81 -1.82 26.30
CA SER A 68 5.23 -1.98 26.00
C SER A 68 6.09 -2.04 27.25
N PHE A 69 5.85 -1.17 28.21
CA PHE A 69 6.56 -1.16 29.48
C PHE A 69 6.19 -2.34 30.39
N CYS A 70 4.92 -2.72 30.44
CA CYS A 70 4.49 -3.94 31.17
C CYS A 70 5.18 -5.19 30.61
N ARG A 71 5.24 -5.34 29.30
CA ARG A 71 5.94 -6.48 28.64
C ARG A 71 7.45 -6.43 28.86
N PHE A 72 8.04 -5.23 28.84
CA PHE A 72 9.45 -5.05 29.14
C PHE A 72 9.78 -5.41 30.60
N ALA A 73 8.95 -4.97 31.54
CA ALA A 73 9.11 -5.28 32.96
C ALA A 73 8.91 -6.79 33.27
N ALA A 74 7.94 -7.43 32.60
CA ALA A 74 7.62 -8.86 32.77
C ALA A 74 8.54 -9.80 31.97
N LYS A 75 9.56 -9.29 31.28
CA LYS A 75 10.40 -10.08 30.37
C LYS A 75 11.13 -11.20 31.15
N PRO A 76 10.97 -12.48 30.75
CA PRO A 76 11.73 -13.58 31.34
C PRO A 76 13.20 -13.49 30.92
N ASP A 77 14.13 -13.93 31.78
CA ASP A 77 15.57 -13.90 31.55
C ASP A 77 16.03 -14.67 30.29
N GLN A 78 15.20 -15.60 29.80
CA GLN A 78 15.47 -16.35 28.59
C GLN A 78 14.64 -15.85 27.41
N LYS A 79 15.29 -15.66 26.23
CA LYS A 79 14.57 -15.38 24.99
C LYS A 79 13.58 -16.50 24.70
N PRO A 80 12.28 -16.21 24.60
CA PRO A 80 11.29 -17.25 24.34
C PRO A 80 11.61 -17.93 22.99
N LYS A 81 11.69 -19.27 23.00
CA LYS A 81 11.87 -20.05 21.77
C LYS A 81 10.73 -19.76 20.79
N PRO A 82 11.00 -19.65 19.49
CA PRO A 82 9.95 -19.46 18.49
C PRO A 82 8.96 -20.63 18.56
N ARG A 83 7.66 -20.30 18.46
CA ARG A 83 6.57 -21.30 18.45
C ARG A 83 6.15 -21.61 17.02
N TYR A 84 5.51 -22.78 16.84
CA TYR A 84 4.80 -23.05 15.60
C TYR A 84 3.53 -22.19 15.50
N VAL A 85 3.11 -21.95 14.25
CA VAL A 85 1.87 -21.24 13.94
C VAL A 85 0.67 -22.06 14.45
N GLY A 86 -0.23 -21.41 15.16
CA GLY A 86 -1.47 -21.99 15.67
C GLY A 86 -2.69 -21.24 15.12
N TRP A 87 -3.88 -21.61 15.54
CA TRP A 87 -5.14 -21.06 15.05
C TRP A 87 -5.37 -19.55 15.39
N LYS A 88 -4.73 -19.04 16.44
CA LYS A 88 -4.83 -17.62 16.84
C LYS A 88 -4.11 -16.65 15.90
N GLN A 89 -3.09 -17.14 15.18
CA GLN A 89 -2.28 -16.30 14.31
C GLN A 89 -3.03 -15.82 13.07
N PRO A 90 -3.81 -16.64 12.35
CA PRO A 90 -4.64 -16.16 11.24
C PRO A 90 -5.61 -15.04 11.65
N ILE A 91 -6.19 -15.10 12.84
CA ILE A 91 -7.08 -14.04 13.35
C ILE A 91 -6.32 -12.73 13.53
N LEU A 92 -5.11 -12.76 14.11
CA LEU A 92 -4.27 -11.57 14.26
C LEU A 92 -3.80 -11.03 12.90
N MET A 93 -3.53 -11.90 11.93
CA MET A 93 -3.20 -11.50 10.56
C MET A 93 -4.39 -10.86 9.86
N LEU A 94 -5.59 -11.39 10.05
CA LEU A 94 -6.83 -10.82 9.52
C LEU A 94 -7.12 -9.43 10.13
N ALA A 95 -6.94 -9.29 11.45
CA ALA A 95 -7.06 -8.00 12.12
C ALA A 95 -6.02 -6.98 11.60
N ASN A 96 -4.79 -7.43 11.33
CA ASN A 96 -3.77 -6.60 10.71
C ASN A 96 -4.15 -6.23 9.26
N ALA A 97 -4.73 -7.15 8.48
CA ALA A 97 -5.19 -6.87 7.13
C ALA A 97 -6.33 -5.83 7.11
N ALA A 98 -7.27 -5.91 8.05
CA ALA A 98 -8.31 -4.91 8.24
C ALA A 98 -7.73 -3.54 8.61
N TYR A 99 -6.71 -3.51 9.49
CA TYR A 99 -5.99 -2.28 9.81
C TYR A 99 -5.29 -1.69 8.57
N LEU A 100 -4.58 -2.50 7.78
CA LEU A 100 -3.89 -2.06 6.56
C LEU A 100 -4.87 -1.49 5.52
N PHE A 101 -6.02 -2.14 5.35
CA PHE A 101 -7.10 -1.64 4.53
C PHE A 101 -7.59 -0.26 5.02
N ALA A 102 -7.92 -0.16 6.31
CA ALA A 102 -8.43 1.08 6.88
C ALA A 102 -7.44 2.25 6.75
N THR A 103 -6.14 2.01 6.98
CA THR A 103 -5.12 3.06 6.86
C THR A 103 -4.85 3.46 5.41
N LEU A 104 -4.86 2.51 4.45
CA LEU A 104 -4.72 2.81 3.05
C LEU A 104 -5.88 3.67 2.56
N GLU A 105 -7.13 3.24 2.79
CA GLU A 105 -8.32 4.01 2.38
C GLU A 105 -8.41 5.36 3.09
N PHE A 106 -7.98 5.44 4.35
CA PHE A 106 -7.99 6.71 5.08
C PHE A 106 -7.10 7.77 4.43
N VAL A 107 -5.97 7.38 3.85
CA VAL A 107 -5.05 8.30 3.15
C VAL A 107 -5.51 8.58 1.72
N THR A 108 -5.97 7.54 0.99
CA THR A 108 -6.17 7.62 -0.47
C THR A 108 -7.60 7.90 -0.89
N ASN A 109 -8.60 7.56 -0.06
CA ASN A 109 -10.00 7.59 -0.43
C ASN A 109 -10.82 8.43 0.56
N SER A 110 -11.15 9.67 0.19
CA SER A 110 -11.97 10.54 1.03
C SER A 110 -13.41 10.02 1.21
N GLN A 111 -13.90 9.24 0.25
CA GLN A 111 -15.26 8.71 0.19
C GLN A 111 -15.38 7.23 0.61
N PHE A 112 -14.37 6.66 1.30
CA PHE A 112 -14.36 5.23 1.65
C PHE A 112 -15.57 4.81 2.52
N ARG A 113 -16.25 5.74 3.20
CA ARG A 113 -17.47 5.49 3.99
C ARG A 113 -18.68 5.15 3.12
N GLU A 114 -18.71 5.61 1.86
CA GLU A 114 -19.78 5.34 0.89
C GLU A 114 -19.59 3.99 0.20
N MET A 115 -18.40 3.37 0.35
CA MET A 115 -18.10 2.06 -0.20
C MET A 115 -18.98 1.00 0.44
N LYS A 116 -19.56 0.12 -0.39
CA LYS A 116 -20.36 -1.00 0.10
C LYS A 116 -19.50 -1.96 0.94
N TRP A 117 -20.03 -2.42 2.06
CA TRP A 117 -19.30 -3.22 3.05
C TRP A 117 -18.64 -4.49 2.50
N TYR A 118 -19.24 -5.12 1.48
CA TYR A 118 -18.67 -6.33 0.88
C TYR A 118 -17.40 -6.05 0.06
N TYR A 119 -17.25 -4.85 -0.51
CA TYR A 119 -15.99 -4.44 -1.15
C TYR A 119 -14.90 -4.20 -0.11
N ALA A 120 -15.24 -3.69 1.06
CA ALA A 120 -14.29 -3.60 2.18
C ALA A 120 -13.79 -5.00 2.58
N LEU A 121 -14.69 -6.00 2.70
CA LEU A 121 -14.30 -7.39 2.98
C LEU A 121 -13.44 -7.98 1.86
N LEU A 122 -13.73 -7.68 0.61
CA LEU A 122 -12.95 -8.14 -0.54
C LEU A 122 -11.51 -7.57 -0.48
N ASN A 123 -11.35 -6.27 -0.20
CA ASN A 123 -10.04 -5.65 0.00
C ASN A 123 -9.25 -6.30 1.14
N ILE A 124 -9.92 -6.48 2.30
CA ILE A 124 -9.31 -7.15 3.46
C ILE A 124 -8.89 -8.58 3.10
N GLY A 125 -9.71 -9.30 2.33
CA GLY A 125 -9.40 -10.65 1.83
C GLY A 125 -8.15 -10.69 0.96
N VAL A 126 -8.03 -9.79 0.00
CA VAL A 126 -6.84 -9.68 -0.86
C VAL A 126 -5.59 -9.37 -0.03
N ILE A 127 -5.65 -8.40 0.88
CA ILE A 127 -4.55 -8.05 1.78
C ILE A 127 -4.17 -9.23 2.68
N PHE A 128 -5.15 -9.97 3.17
CA PHE A 128 -4.93 -11.16 4.01
C PHE A 128 -4.20 -12.26 3.24
N VAL A 129 -4.62 -12.56 2.00
CA VAL A 129 -3.93 -13.54 1.12
C VAL A 129 -2.50 -13.12 0.88
N LEU A 130 -2.24 -11.85 0.52
CA LEU A 130 -0.88 -11.31 0.37
C LEU A 130 -0.06 -11.44 1.66
N SER A 131 -0.68 -11.17 2.80
CA SER A 131 -0.03 -11.32 4.12
C SER A 131 0.38 -12.77 4.41
N ILE A 132 -0.45 -13.75 4.02
CA ILE A 132 -0.11 -15.18 4.13
C ILE A 132 1.09 -15.50 3.24
N LEU A 133 1.06 -15.12 1.96
CA LEU A 133 2.14 -15.38 1.01
C LEU A 133 3.48 -14.83 1.52
N VAL A 134 3.50 -13.57 1.93
CA VAL A 134 4.70 -12.93 2.51
C VAL A 134 5.17 -13.65 3.78
N SER A 135 4.24 -14.12 4.62
CA SER A 135 4.57 -14.86 5.85
C SER A 135 5.24 -16.20 5.57
N LEU A 136 4.82 -16.89 4.51
CA LEU A 136 5.41 -18.15 4.07
C LEU A 136 6.83 -17.91 3.52
N PHE A 137 7.03 -16.91 2.66
CA PHE A 137 8.34 -16.55 2.12
C PHE A 137 9.34 -16.17 3.22
N LEU A 138 8.94 -15.33 4.16
CA LEU A 138 9.78 -14.89 5.28
C LEU A 138 9.90 -15.95 6.39
N ASN A 139 9.11 -17.03 6.32
CA ASN A 139 9.02 -18.06 7.36
C ASN A 139 8.81 -17.46 8.78
N SER A 140 8.08 -16.37 8.88
CA SER A 140 7.85 -15.67 10.13
C SER A 140 6.69 -14.69 10.01
N ILE A 141 5.62 -14.90 10.79
CA ILE A 141 4.46 -14.01 10.80
C ILE A 141 4.88 -12.60 11.28
N ARG A 142 5.67 -12.51 12.35
CA ARG A 142 6.11 -11.21 12.88
C ARG A 142 6.82 -10.35 11.84
N ARG A 143 7.80 -10.93 11.12
CA ARG A 143 8.56 -10.19 10.09
C ARG A 143 7.68 -9.80 8.91
N ALA A 144 6.79 -10.70 8.51
CA ALA A 144 5.84 -10.43 7.44
C ALA A 144 4.89 -9.28 7.79
N MET A 145 4.32 -9.28 9.00
CA MET A 145 3.43 -8.20 9.42
C MET A 145 4.15 -6.85 9.52
N ILE A 146 5.37 -6.81 10.04
CA ILE A 146 6.18 -5.59 10.06
C ILE A 146 6.43 -5.09 8.63
N PHE A 147 6.84 -5.98 7.73
CA PHE A 147 7.06 -5.65 6.31
C PHE A 147 5.77 -5.12 5.66
N MET A 148 4.64 -5.81 5.84
CA MET A 148 3.36 -5.41 5.26
C MET A 148 2.90 -4.03 5.77
N ASN A 149 3.09 -3.72 7.06
CA ASN A 149 2.73 -2.41 7.61
C ASN A 149 3.56 -1.28 6.98
N ILE A 150 4.87 -1.46 6.85
CA ILE A 150 5.75 -0.47 6.21
C ILE A 150 5.42 -0.36 4.71
N PHE A 151 5.25 -1.48 4.02
CA PHE A 151 4.94 -1.53 2.60
C PHE A 151 3.62 -0.80 2.28
N TYR A 152 2.53 -1.10 3.01
CA TYR A 152 1.25 -0.44 2.78
C TYR A 152 1.27 1.04 3.13
N PHE A 153 2.03 1.44 4.13
CA PHE A 153 2.24 2.86 4.41
C PHE A 153 2.98 3.57 3.25
N CYS A 154 4.07 2.99 2.74
CA CYS A 154 4.77 3.55 1.57
C CYS A 154 3.85 3.60 0.34
N MET A 155 3.06 2.54 0.10
CA MET A 155 2.09 2.52 -1.00
C MET A 155 1.02 3.59 -0.82
N SER A 156 0.52 3.82 0.39
CA SER A 156 -0.47 4.89 0.62
C SER A 156 0.09 6.28 0.27
N LEU A 157 1.38 6.54 0.56
CA LEU A 157 2.04 7.78 0.14
C LEU A 157 2.15 7.88 -1.38
N VAL A 158 2.53 6.78 -2.06
CA VAL A 158 2.64 6.76 -3.52
C VAL A 158 1.27 7.05 -4.16
N PHE A 159 0.22 6.35 -3.75
CA PHE A 159 -1.13 6.58 -4.27
C PHE A 159 -1.60 8.01 -4.01
N TYR A 160 -1.36 8.53 -2.80
CA TYR A 160 -1.77 9.89 -2.44
C TYR A 160 -1.05 10.96 -3.26
N TYR A 161 0.28 10.92 -3.32
CA TYR A 161 1.05 11.97 -4.00
C TYR A 161 0.93 11.89 -5.52
N VAL A 162 0.84 10.68 -6.12
CA VAL A 162 0.59 10.57 -7.56
C VAL A 162 -0.76 11.19 -7.91
N TYR A 163 -1.80 10.92 -7.11
CA TYR A 163 -3.11 11.53 -7.32
C TYR A 163 -3.07 13.04 -7.12
N LEU A 164 -2.35 13.53 -6.09
CA LEU A 164 -2.23 14.96 -5.81
C LEU A 164 -1.53 15.72 -6.96
N PHE A 165 -0.49 15.15 -7.54
CA PHE A 165 0.32 15.83 -8.55
C PHE A 165 -0.23 15.69 -9.97
N ARG A 166 -0.86 14.56 -10.28
CA ARG A 166 -1.31 14.25 -11.64
C ARG A 166 -2.84 14.33 -11.82
N GLY A 167 -3.59 14.32 -10.73
CA GLY A 167 -5.06 14.26 -10.77
C GLY A 167 -5.62 12.88 -11.11
N GLU A 168 -4.74 11.89 -11.36
CA GLU A 168 -5.10 10.53 -11.72
C GLU A 168 -4.53 9.52 -10.73
N ALA A 169 -5.24 8.37 -10.57
CA ALA A 169 -4.80 7.33 -9.67
C ALA A 169 -3.53 6.63 -10.19
N PHE A 170 -2.66 6.26 -9.26
CA PHE A 170 -1.46 5.48 -9.56
C PHE A 170 -1.83 4.14 -10.19
N GLN A 171 -1.17 3.82 -11.29
CA GLN A 171 -1.37 2.60 -12.06
C GLN A 171 -0.07 1.81 -12.19
N LEU A 172 -0.17 0.51 -12.51
CA LEU A 172 1.02 -0.35 -12.66
C LEU A 172 1.95 0.14 -13.79
N ILE A 173 1.39 0.75 -14.84
CA ILE A 173 2.15 1.31 -15.96
C ILE A 173 3.05 2.47 -15.54
N ASP A 174 2.71 3.20 -14.48
CA ASP A 174 3.50 4.31 -13.97
C ASP A 174 4.89 3.89 -13.49
N LEU A 175 5.08 2.60 -13.20
CA LEU A 175 6.40 2.04 -12.86
C LEU A 175 7.40 2.16 -14.01
N TYR A 176 6.95 2.17 -15.27
CA TYR A 176 7.83 2.38 -16.42
C TYR A 176 8.29 3.84 -16.55
N SER A 177 7.52 4.77 -16.00
CA SER A 177 7.81 6.22 -16.04
C SER A 177 8.52 6.72 -14.79
N ILE A 178 8.97 5.83 -13.90
CA ILE A 178 9.53 6.21 -12.58
C ILE A 178 10.81 7.05 -12.73
N ALA A 179 11.64 6.79 -13.74
CA ALA A 179 12.85 7.55 -14.01
C ALA A 179 12.51 9.00 -14.42
N THR A 180 11.58 9.16 -15.36
CA THR A 180 11.08 10.49 -15.79
C THR A 180 10.39 11.23 -14.64
N ALA A 181 9.63 10.53 -13.81
CA ALA A 181 9.00 11.11 -12.64
C ALA A 181 10.04 11.63 -11.62
N ALA A 182 11.14 10.92 -11.45
CA ALA A 182 12.23 11.32 -10.54
C ALA A 182 12.90 12.63 -10.99
N ASP A 183 13.02 12.86 -12.30
CA ASP A 183 13.62 14.09 -12.85
C ASP A 183 12.74 15.32 -12.60
N VAL A 184 11.42 15.15 -12.51
CA VAL A 184 10.44 16.22 -12.35
C VAL A 184 10.07 16.49 -10.89
N VAL A 185 10.31 15.51 -10.00
CA VAL A 185 9.94 15.57 -8.57
C VAL A 185 10.45 16.82 -7.85
N GLY A 186 11.62 17.34 -8.23
CA GLY A 186 12.18 18.55 -7.62
C GLY A 186 11.32 19.82 -7.75
N GLY A 187 10.36 19.85 -8.68
CA GLY A 187 9.42 20.97 -8.88
C GLY A 187 8.13 20.88 -8.03
N TYR A 188 7.87 19.75 -7.38
CA TYR A 188 6.64 19.54 -6.62
C TYR A 188 6.81 19.87 -5.13
N LYS A 189 5.78 20.45 -4.53
CA LYS A 189 5.71 20.67 -3.08
C LYS A 189 5.00 19.49 -2.43
N PHE A 190 5.70 18.80 -1.54
CA PHE A 190 5.14 17.69 -0.75
C PHE A 190 4.50 18.25 0.51
N GLU A 191 3.18 18.29 0.52
CA GLU A 191 2.41 18.72 1.70
C GLU A 191 2.11 17.51 2.59
N ILE A 192 2.39 17.65 3.89
CA ILE A 192 2.07 16.64 4.89
C ILE A 192 0.68 16.94 5.43
N THR A 193 -0.24 15.99 5.29
CA THR A 193 -1.61 16.10 5.77
C THR A 193 -1.82 15.33 7.07
N GLY A 194 -2.93 15.60 7.76
CA GLY A 194 -3.27 14.91 9.00
C GLY A 194 -3.52 13.41 8.79
N GLU A 195 -4.00 13.00 7.60
CA GLU A 195 -4.15 11.59 7.24
C GLU A 195 -2.80 10.86 7.21
N ILE A 196 -1.80 11.47 6.60
CA ILE A 196 -0.44 10.92 6.52
C ILE A 196 0.15 10.78 7.93
N VAL A 197 0.03 11.82 8.76
CA VAL A 197 0.53 11.80 10.13
C VAL A 197 -0.19 10.74 10.97
N THR A 198 -1.52 10.64 10.85
CA THR A 198 -2.32 9.63 11.54
C THR A 198 -1.88 8.21 11.16
N SER A 199 -1.73 7.96 9.85
CA SER A 199 -1.29 6.67 9.33
C SER A 199 0.14 6.34 9.76
N PHE A 200 1.05 7.32 9.79
CA PHE A 200 2.42 7.14 10.28
C PHE A 200 2.46 6.77 11.77
N ILE A 201 1.75 7.52 12.62
CA ILE A 201 1.70 7.26 14.05
C ILE A 201 1.12 5.87 14.33
N THR A 202 -0.02 5.54 13.72
CA THR A 202 -0.67 4.24 13.92
C THR A 202 0.17 3.10 13.37
N MET A 203 0.83 3.26 12.22
CA MET A 203 1.77 2.29 11.67
C MET A 203 2.92 2.03 12.64
N MET A 204 3.52 3.08 13.22
CA MET A 204 4.58 2.93 14.23
C MET A 204 4.08 2.17 15.46
N LEU A 205 2.88 2.47 15.96
CA LEU A 205 2.30 1.75 17.10
C LEU A 205 2.07 0.26 16.79
N VAL A 206 1.51 -0.07 15.63
CA VAL A 206 1.25 -1.46 15.22
C VAL A 206 2.57 -2.22 14.97
N VAL A 207 3.54 -1.61 14.30
CA VAL A 207 4.89 -2.19 14.15
C VAL A 207 5.53 -2.46 15.53
N ARG A 208 5.36 -1.54 16.47
CA ARG A 208 5.85 -1.74 17.84
C ARG A 208 5.20 -2.93 18.53
N LEU A 209 3.89 -3.12 18.39
CA LEU A 209 3.18 -4.29 18.91
C LEU A 209 3.69 -5.60 18.28
N TRP A 210 3.92 -5.62 16.96
CA TRP A 210 4.49 -6.77 16.27
C TRP A 210 5.92 -7.07 16.70
N LEU A 211 6.77 -6.07 16.90
CA LEU A 211 8.14 -6.25 17.42
C LEU A 211 8.14 -6.91 18.80
N GLN A 212 7.13 -6.64 19.62
CA GLN A 212 6.97 -7.25 20.95
C GLN A 212 6.30 -8.62 20.91
N SER A 213 5.63 -8.97 19.82
CA SER A 213 4.96 -10.26 19.67
C SER A 213 5.96 -11.41 19.67
N ARG A 214 5.52 -12.61 20.06
CA ARG A 214 6.35 -13.81 19.91
C ARG A 214 6.60 -14.10 18.44
N GLU A 215 7.77 -14.64 18.13
CA GLU A 215 8.07 -15.08 16.79
C GLU A 215 7.43 -16.45 16.54
N TYR A 216 6.56 -16.53 15.55
CA TYR A 216 5.95 -17.75 15.06
C TYR A 216 6.57 -18.13 13.72
N ARG A 217 6.98 -19.39 13.58
CA ARG A 217 7.61 -19.92 12.37
C ARG A 217 6.88 -21.15 11.85
N PHE A 218 6.78 -21.26 10.54
CA PHE A 218 6.19 -22.44 9.86
C PHE A 218 7.19 -23.60 9.82
N ALA A 219 8.47 -23.32 9.57
CA ALA A 219 9.53 -24.32 9.50
C ALA A 219 10.75 -23.92 10.33
N ARG A 220 11.38 -24.93 10.98
CA ARG A 220 12.60 -24.72 11.79
C ARG A 220 13.85 -25.30 11.12
N LYS A 221 13.77 -26.56 10.60
CA LYS A 221 14.88 -27.23 9.91
C LYS A 221 15.14 -26.58 8.55
N THR A 222 16.40 -26.50 8.12
CA THR A 222 16.80 -25.85 6.85
C THR A 222 16.09 -26.45 5.65
N ARG A 223 16.05 -27.81 5.54
CA ARG A 223 15.32 -28.51 4.47
C ARG A 223 13.84 -28.09 4.41
N ASN A 224 13.18 -28.02 5.55
CA ASN A 224 11.77 -27.63 5.62
C ASN A 224 11.56 -26.13 5.27
N LYS A 225 12.56 -25.25 5.50
CA LYS A 225 12.49 -23.85 5.06
C LYS A 225 12.59 -23.71 3.54
N ILE A 226 13.44 -24.52 2.90
CA ILE A 226 13.55 -24.54 1.44
C ILE A 226 12.25 -25.08 0.85
N LEU A 227 11.74 -26.20 1.35
CA LEU A 227 10.46 -26.76 0.91
C LEU A 227 9.32 -25.76 1.10
N LEU A 228 9.29 -25.05 2.23
CA LEU A 228 8.28 -24.00 2.49
C LEU A 228 8.36 -22.86 1.46
N ARG A 229 9.55 -22.43 1.07
CA ARG A 229 9.72 -21.39 0.05
C ARG A 229 9.28 -21.85 -1.33
N VAL A 230 9.60 -23.10 -1.69
CA VAL A 230 9.14 -23.71 -2.94
C VAL A 230 7.60 -23.80 -2.95
N ALA A 231 7.01 -24.27 -1.85
CA ALA A 231 5.56 -24.31 -1.69
C ALA A 231 4.93 -22.90 -1.73
N ALA A 232 5.57 -21.92 -1.11
CA ALA A 232 5.13 -20.52 -1.18
C ALA A 232 5.19 -19.97 -2.61
N ALA A 233 6.26 -20.27 -3.36
CA ALA A 233 6.39 -19.88 -4.77
C ALA A 233 5.31 -20.55 -5.64
N ALA A 234 5.05 -21.85 -5.45
CA ALA A 234 3.99 -22.56 -6.15
C ALA A 234 2.60 -21.98 -5.82
N LEU A 235 2.34 -21.66 -4.53
CA LEU A 235 1.10 -21.04 -4.11
C LEU A 235 0.93 -19.64 -4.71
N THR A 236 2.01 -18.86 -4.76
CA THR A 236 2.00 -17.52 -5.40
C THR A 236 1.70 -17.63 -6.87
N LEU A 237 2.31 -18.58 -7.57
CA LEU A 237 2.01 -18.84 -8.98
C LEU A 237 0.56 -19.27 -9.16
N GLY A 238 0.05 -20.18 -8.32
CA GLY A 238 -1.36 -20.58 -8.34
C GLY A 238 -2.32 -19.41 -8.09
N THR A 239 -2.00 -18.54 -7.13
CA THR A 239 -2.78 -17.31 -6.85
C THR A 239 -2.73 -16.35 -8.05
N TYR A 240 -1.58 -16.20 -8.69
CA TYR A 240 -1.43 -15.38 -9.89
C TYR A 240 -2.24 -15.93 -11.08
N LEU A 241 -2.20 -17.24 -11.31
CA LEU A 241 -3.00 -17.89 -12.35
C LEU A 241 -4.51 -17.75 -12.08
N ALA A 242 -4.94 -17.94 -10.82
CA ALA A 242 -6.32 -17.71 -10.42
C ALA A 242 -6.72 -16.24 -10.66
N TYR A 243 -5.88 -15.28 -10.29
CA TYR A 243 -6.10 -13.86 -10.54
C TYR A 243 -6.21 -13.55 -12.05
N MET A 244 -5.39 -14.16 -12.91
CA MET A 244 -5.45 -13.96 -14.36
C MET A 244 -6.75 -14.51 -14.98
N ASN A 245 -7.32 -15.59 -14.42
CA ASN A 245 -8.59 -16.17 -14.87
C ASN A 245 -9.82 -15.49 -14.24
N LEU A 246 -9.65 -14.71 -13.16
CA LEU A 246 -10.75 -14.07 -12.44
C LEU A 246 -11.38 -12.98 -13.29
N ASN A 247 -12.69 -13.02 -13.48
CA ASN A 247 -13.45 -11.93 -14.10
C ASN A 247 -14.04 -11.02 -13.00
N TRP A 248 -13.36 -9.91 -12.72
CA TRP A 248 -13.75 -8.98 -11.68
C TRP A 248 -15.19 -8.48 -11.79
N ASN A 249 -15.66 -8.25 -13.02
CA ASN A 249 -17.02 -7.76 -13.25
C ASN A 249 -18.05 -8.87 -13.02
N ALA A 250 -17.84 -10.04 -13.60
CA ALA A 250 -18.79 -11.15 -13.50
C ALA A 250 -18.88 -11.71 -12.07
N GLU A 251 -17.75 -11.85 -11.38
CA GLU A 251 -17.68 -12.50 -10.06
C GLU A 251 -18.02 -11.55 -8.91
N PHE A 252 -17.58 -10.29 -8.99
CA PHE A 252 -17.68 -9.34 -7.87
C PHE A 252 -18.39 -8.03 -8.24
N GLY A 253 -18.82 -7.85 -9.49
CA GLY A 253 -19.43 -6.62 -9.95
C GLY A 253 -18.48 -5.42 -9.96
N VAL A 254 -17.15 -5.68 -10.03
CA VAL A 254 -16.12 -4.62 -10.08
C VAL A 254 -15.88 -4.23 -11.53
N ILE A 255 -16.33 -3.04 -11.90
CA ILE A 255 -16.14 -2.48 -13.24
C ILE A 255 -14.82 -1.70 -13.25
N SER A 256 -13.84 -2.18 -14.04
CA SER A 256 -12.55 -1.50 -14.19
C SER A 256 -12.67 -0.38 -15.22
N ASP A 257 -12.76 0.85 -14.75
CA ASP A 257 -12.73 2.04 -15.61
C ASP A 257 -11.26 2.40 -15.89
N LEU A 258 -10.79 2.05 -17.09
CA LEU A 258 -9.40 2.31 -17.49
C LEU A 258 -9.15 3.78 -17.82
N TRP A 259 -10.21 4.54 -18.17
CA TRP A 259 -10.14 5.96 -18.46
C TRP A 259 -10.16 6.81 -17.19
N ASN A 260 -10.82 6.31 -16.13
CA ASN A 260 -10.86 6.97 -14.84
C ASN A 260 -10.62 5.97 -13.71
N PRO A 261 -9.37 5.49 -13.53
CA PRO A 261 -9.01 4.53 -12.49
C PRO A 261 -9.32 5.04 -11.07
N ALA A 262 -9.26 6.36 -10.86
CA ALA A 262 -9.58 6.97 -9.57
C ALA A 262 -11.02 6.70 -9.14
N LYS A 263 -11.97 6.69 -10.08
CA LYS A 263 -13.37 6.32 -9.82
C LYS A 263 -13.48 4.86 -9.37
N THR A 264 -12.79 3.95 -10.05
CA THR A 264 -12.74 2.53 -9.67
C THR A 264 -12.21 2.36 -8.24
N TYR A 265 -11.12 3.07 -7.89
CA TYR A 265 -10.52 2.98 -6.55
C TYR A 265 -11.44 3.53 -5.45
N ARG A 266 -12.12 4.64 -5.72
CA ARG A 266 -13.09 5.22 -4.76
C ARG A 266 -14.27 4.30 -4.52
N GLN A 267 -14.79 3.66 -5.57
CA GLN A 267 -16.00 2.84 -5.50
C GLN A 267 -15.76 1.46 -4.91
N TYR A 268 -14.62 0.81 -5.26
CA TYR A 268 -14.35 -0.59 -4.93
C TYR A 268 -13.21 -0.77 -3.91
N GLY A 269 -12.56 0.32 -3.52
CA GLY A 269 -11.38 0.34 -2.66
C GLY A 269 -10.07 0.30 -3.45
N THR A 270 -9.04 0.90 -2.88
CA THR A 270 -7.75 1.12 -3.54
C THR A 270 -7.05 -0.20 -3.90
N THR A 271 -7.05 -1.22 -2.99
CA THR A 271 -6.38 -2.50 -3.26
C THR A 271 -7.08 -3.29 -4.36
N VAL A 272 -8.41 -3.44 -4.28
CA VAL A 272 -9.20 -4.16 -5.29
C VAL A 272 -9.21 -3.39 -6.61
N GLY A 273 -9.44 -2.08 -6.57
CA GLY A 273 -9.41 -1.23 -7.75
C GLY A 273 -8.08 -1.29 -8.49
N PHE A 274 -6.96 -1.16 -7.76
CA PHE A 274 -5.63 -1.29 -8.33
C PHE A 274 -5.40 -2.66 -8.97
N THR A 275 -5.76 -3.75 -8.29
CA THR A 275 -5.59 -5.10 -8.83
C THR A 275 -6.50 -5.36 -10.02
N ALA A 276 -7.73 -4.86 -10.01
CA ALA A 276 -8.67 -5.01 -11.13
C ALA A 276 -8.18 -4.23 -12.36
N VAL A 277 -7.76 -2.97 -12.21
CA VAL A 277 -7.22 -2.15 -13.28
C VAL A 277 -5.92 -2.74 -13.83
N ALA A 278 -4.99 -3.17 -12.97
CA ALA A 278 -3.71 -3.75 -13.37
C ALA A 278 -3.85 -4.98 -14.28
N LYS A 279 -4.91 -5.77 -14.11
CA LYS A 279 -5.18 -6.91 -14.99
C LYS A 279 -5.43 -6.52 -16.45
N TYR A 280 -6.17 -5.43 -16.66
CA TYR A 280 -6.60 -4.99 -18.00
C TYR A 280 -5.62 -4.00 -18.66
N MET A 281 -4.56 -3.61 -17.98
CA MET A 281 -3.51 -2.74 -18.54
C MET A 281 -2.57 -3.47 -19.52
N ARG A 282 -2.69 -4.78 -19.64
CA ARG A 282 -1.95 -5.53 -20.67
C ARG A 282 -2.57 -5.24 -22.02
N LEU A 283 -1.90 -4.43 -22.83
CA LEU A 283 -2.24 -4.21 -24.22
C LEU A 283 -2.11 -5.56 -24.95
N THR A 284 -3.24 -6.23 -25.15
CA THR A 284 -3.31 -7.34 -26.08
C THR A 284 -3.55 -6.74 -27.47
N PRO A 285 -2.67 -6.97 -28.44
CA PRO A 285 -2.95 -6.53 -29.79
C PRO A 285 -4.30 -7.15 -30.25
N PRO A 286 -5.12 -6.41 -31.00
CA PRO A 286 -6.36 -6.97 -31.58
C PRO A 286 -6.08 -8.22 -32.41
N ASP A 287 -7.08 -9.11 -32.47
CA ASP A 287 -6.99 -10.29 -33.29
C ASP A 287 -6.74 -9.87 -34.77
N GLY A 288 -5.70 -10.43 -35.40
CA GLY A 288 -5.27 -10.05 -36.73
C GLY A 288 -4.21 -8.93 -36.79
N TYR A 289 -3.79 -8.37 -35.65
CA TYR A 289 -2.71 -7.37 -35.61
C TYR A 289 -1.38 -7.98 -36.08
N SER A 290 -0.90 -7.53 -37.24
CA SER A 290 0.46 -7.81 -37.71
C SER A 290 1.26 -6.51 -37.85
N LYS A 291 2.55 -6.58 -37.52
CA LYS A 291 3.45 -5.42 -37.64
C LYS A 291 3.56 -4.93 -39.08
N ASP A 292 3.48 -5.87 -40.02
CA ASP A 292 3.56 -5.62 -41.47
C ASP A 292 2.32 -4.87 -41.97
N GLU A 293 1.15 -5.19 -41.44
CA GLU A 293 -0.12 -4.55 -41.79
C GLU A 293 -0.18 -3.10 -41.29
N VAL A 294 0.33 -2.83 -40.07
CA VAL A 294 0.44 -1.46 -39.53
C VAL A 294 1.44 -0.63 -40.33
N THR A 295 2.56 -1.23 -40.75
CA THR A 295 3.54 -0.56 -41.59
C THR A 295 2.95 -0.24 -42.97
N ALA A 296 2.18 -1.15 -43.56
CA ALA A 296 1.47 -0.92 -44.83
C ALA A 296 0.42 0.20 -44.73
N ILE A 297 -0.32 0.28 -43.62
CA ILE A 297 -1.27 1.38 -43.37
C ILE A 297 -0.54 2.72 -43.19
N ALA A 298 0.58 2.75 -42.44
CA ALA A 298 1.40 3.94 -42.26
C ALA A 298 1.96 4.44 -43.60
N ASP A 299 2.50 3.54 -44.46
CA ASP A 299 3.02 3.87 -45.78
C ASP A 299 1.91 4.39 -46.71
N THR A 300 0.70 3.87 -46.56
CA THR A 300 -0.47 4.31 -47.37
C THR A 300 -0.90 5.72 -46.95
N SER A 301 -0.97 5.98 -45.63
CA SER A 301 -1.34 7.30 -45.11
C SER A 301 -0.31 8.37 -45.45
N GLU A 302 1.00 8.06 -45.43
CA GLU A 302 2.06 8.99 -45.89
C GLU A 302 1.94 9.31 -47.40
N LYS A 303 1.60 8.32 -48.24
CA LYS A 303 1.37 8.53 -49.65
C LYS A 303 0.15 9.40 -49.91
N GLU A 304 -0.94 9.19 -49.20
CA GLU A 304 -2.15 10.01 -49.29
C GLU A 304 -1.89 11.46 -48.89
N THR A 305 -1.17 11.70 -47.78
CA THR A 305 -0.81 13.04 -47.34
C THR A 305 0.07 13.76 -48.35
N LYS A 306 1.11 13.09 -48.90
CA LYS A 306 1.94 13.66 -49.96
C LYS A 306 1.14 13.97 -51.23
N THR A 307 0.16 13.16 -51.59
CA THR A 307 -0.69 13.40 -52.75
C THR A 307 -1.64 14.58 -52.54
N GLU A 308 -2.11 14.76 -51.30
CA GLU A 308 -2.98 15.88 -50.95
C GLU A 308 -2.20 17.22 -50.90
N ASP A 309 -0.95 17.22 -50.39
CA ASP A 309 -0.07 18.38 -50.45
C ASP A 309 0.29 18.76 -51.89
N LEU A 310 0.61 17.80 -52.77
CA LEU A 310 0.84 18.06 -54.19
C LEU A 310 -0.39 18.60 -54.90
N ARG A 311 -1.61 18.21 -54.51
CA ARG A 311 -2.85 18.78 -55.02
C ARG A 311 -3.07 20.21 -54.57
N LYS A 312 -2.75 20.55 -53.33
CA LYS A 312 -2.81 21.93 -52.85
C LYS A 312 -1.81 22.83 -53.56
N ASP A 313 -0.54 22.41 -53.70
CA ASP A 313 0.49 23.14 -54.40
C ASP A 313 0.11 23.40 -55.88
N ASN A 314 -0.49 22.41 -56.56
CA ASN A 314 -0.98 22.57 -57.95
C ASN A 314 -2.21 23.50 -58.04
N ALA A 315 -3.09 23.48 -57.02
CA ALA A 315 -4.24 24.39 -56.98
C ALA A 315 -3.80 25.85 -56.77
N ASP A 316 -2.83 26.06 -55.88
CA ASP A 316 -2.24 27.40 -55.60
C ASP A 316 -1.46 27.90 -56.84
N ALA A 317 -0.74 27.02 -57.56
CA ALA A 317 -0.05 27.36 -58.76
C ALA A 317 -1.03 27.70 -59.92
N CYS A 318 -2.15 27.01 -60.05
CA CYS A 318 -3.20 27.35 -61.00
C CYS A 318 -3.89 28.67 -60.70
N GLN A 319 -4.12 29.00 -59.43
CA GLN A 319 -4.66 30.32 -59.03
C GLN A 319 -3.71 31.47 -59.33
N ALA A 320 -2.37 31.27 -59.15
CA ALA A 320 -1.35 32.27 -59.45
C ALA A 320 -1.17 32.51 -60.96
N LEU A 321 -1.56 31.59 -61.86
CA LEU A 321 -1.51 31.74 -63.30
C LEU A 321 -2.78 32.39 -63.91
N CYS A 322 -3.84 32.52 -63.14
CA CYS A 322 -5.10 33.15 -63.53
C CYS A 322 -5.25 34.62 -63.07
N LEU A 323 -4.24 35.19 -62.43
CA LEU A 323 -4.10 36.62 -62.11
C LEU A 323 -3.07 37.29 -63.02
#